data_4e8b744e1f51e5a9cc6c6e1c667f1320
#
_entry.id   4e8b744e1f51e5a9cc6c6e1c667f1320
#
_cell.length_a   1.000
_cell.length_b   1.000
_cell.length_c   1.000
_cell.angle_alpha   90.00
_cell.angle_beta   90.00
_cell.angle_gamma   90.00
#
_symmetry.space_group_name_H-M   'P 1'
#
loop_
_entity.id
_entity.type
_entity.pdbx_description
1 polymer ?
#
loop_
_entity_poly.entity_id
_entity_poly.type
_entity_poly.pdbx_seq_one_letter_code
_entity_poly.pdbx_strand_id
1 'polypeptide(L)'
;IDSCYTGDPLRALQEALAKVRGSYALAVLFRDRPDTIFAVKRESPLIVGWGEEENFIASDIPALLKYTRRYSVLEEGDMAVVNADGICFYNEFAEPVEREVLTANWDQEAAEKGGYPHFMLKEIMEQPNAIKSTIEPRIQNGEVVLDDFSLTDEDLRQINKIMITACGSAFYAGSVG
;
A
#
# COMPACT_ATOMS: atom_id res chain seq x y z
N ILE A 1 11.01 21.00 -2.05
CA ILE A 1 11.91 20.22 -2.94
C ILE A 1 12.73 21.20 -3.79
N ASP A 2 12.11 22.15 -4.48
CA ASP A 2 12.79 23.11 -5.36
C ASP A 2 13.95 23.83 -4.68
N SER A 3 13.77 24.31 -3.46
CA SER A 3 14.80 24.99 -2.66
C SER A 3 16.00 24.11 -2.26
N CYS A 4 15.86 22.80 -2.36
CA CYS A 4 16.92 21.82 -2.07
C CYS A 4 17.58 21.31 -3.36
N TYR A 5 17.02 21.62 -4.53
CA TYR A 5 17.47 21.06 -5.77
C TYR A 5 18.73 21.78 -6.29
N THR A 6 19.80 21.02 -6.45
CA THR A 6 21.11 21.48 -6.97
C THR A 6 21.59 20.63 -8.15
N GLY A 7 20.68 19.94 -8.85
CA GLY A 7 20.97 19.02 -9.96
C GLY A 7 20.95 17.54 -9.60
N ASP A 8 20.78 17.20 -8.33
CA ASP A 8 20.62 15.84 -7.85
C ASP A 8 19.21 15.64 -7.26
N PRO A 9 18.30 14.94 -7.97
CA PRO A 9 16.92 14.70 -7.53
C PRO A 9 16.80 13.92 -6.21
N LEU A 10 17.59 12.85 -6.05
CA LEU A 10 17.51 11.99 -4.86
C LEU A 10 17.93 12.76 -3.61
N ARG A 11 19.02 13.50 -3.70
CA ARG A 11 19.48 14.35 -2.62
C ARG A 11 18.49 15.47 -2.29
N ALA A 12 17.91 16.10 -3.30
CA ALA A 12 16.90 17.15 -3.09
C ALA A 12 15.66 16.61 -2.38
N LEU A 13 15.22 15.39 -2.76
CA LEU A 13 14.12 14.70 -2.09
C LEU A 13 14.48 14.37 -0.64
N GLN A 14 15.62 13.76 -0.40
CA GLN A 14 16.11 13.43 0.94
C GLN A 14 16.13 14.66 1.86
N GLU A 15 16.75 15.76 1.42
CA GLU A 15 16.84 16.99 2.20
C GLU A 15 15.49 17.67 2.44
N ALA A 16 14.58 17.61 1.46
CA ALA A 16 13.25 18.19 1.58
C ALA A 16 12.36 17.36 2.50
N LEU A 17 12.36 16.02 2.31
CA LEU A 17 11.49 15.11 3.05
C LEU A 17 11.89 14.94 4.51
N ALA A 18 13.14 15.18 4.86
CA ALA A 18 13.57 15.29 6.26
C ALA A 18 12.84 16.40 7.05
N LYS A 19 12.28 17.39 6.35
CA LYS A 19 11.53 18.50 6.93
C LYS A 19 10.02 18.31 6.90
N VAL A 20 9.53 17.32 6.14
CA VAL A 20 8.09 17.02 6.00
C VAL A 20 7.64 16.13 7.14
N ARG A 21 6.48 16.44 7.72
CA ARG A 21 5.83 15.66 8.78
C ARG A 21 4.50 15.12 8.28
N GLY A 22 4.12 13.95 8.80
CA GLY A 22 2.88 13.29 8.47
C GLY A 22 3.01 12.33 7.29
N SER A 23 1.90 11.69 6.94
CA SER A 23 1.81 10.68 5.89
C SER A 23 1.79 11.32 4.51
N TYR A 24 2.49 10.73 3.56
CA TYR A 24 2.48 11.17 2.17
C TYR A 24 2.84 10.03 1.21
N ALA A 25 2.36 10.15 -0.01
CA ALA A 25 2.83 9.45 -1.20
C ALA A 25 2.95 10.49 -2.32
N LEU A 26 4.13 10.66 -2.85
CA LEU A 26 4.46 11.70 -3.82
C LEU A 26 5.02 11.08 -5.09
N ALA A 27 4.59 11.60 -6.24
CA ALA A 27 5.24 11.42 -7.52
C ALA A 27 5.78 12.79 -7.97
N VAL A 28 7.08 12.88 -8.15
CA VAL A 28 7.80 14.14 -8.40
C VAL A 28 8.47 14.09 -9.77
N LEU A 29 8.24 15.12 -10.56
CA LEU A 29 8.92 15.34 -11.83
C LEU A 29 9.89 16.51 -11.70
N PHE A 30 11.09 16.33 -12.24
CA PHE A 30 12.08 17.40 -12.35
C PHE A 30 12.14 17.86 -13.80
N ARG A 31 12.21 19.18 -13.99
CA ARG A 31 12.16 19.79 -15.31
C ARG A 31 13.30 19.34 -16.25
N ASP A 32 14.47 19.06 -15.68
CA ASP A 32 15.65 18.58 -16.40
C ASP A 32 15.77 17.06 -16.48
N ARG A 33 14.75 16.35 -15.94
CA ARG A 33 14.59 14.88 -16.00
C ARG A 33 13.17 14.51 -16.43
N PRO A 34 12.70 14.96 -17.61
CA PRO A 34 11.30 14.84 -18.01
C PRO A 34 10.82 13.39 -18.20
N ASP A 35 11.73 12.46 -18.45
CA ASP A 35 11.44 11.04 -18.70
C ASP A 35 11.50 10.19 -17.42
N THR A 36 11.65 10.81 -16.25
CA THR A 36 11.82 10.09 -14.98
C THR A 36 10.89 10.63 -13.91
N ILE A 37 10.15 9.74 -13.27
CA ILE A 37 9.33 10.06 -12.10
C ILE A 37 10.06 9.54 -10.85
N PHE A 38 10.12 10.39 -9.84
CA PHE A 38 10.65 10.04 -8.53
C PHE A 38 9.47 9.84 -7.57
N ALA A 39 9.28 8.62 -7.11
CA ALA A 39 8.20 8.25 -6.20
C ALA A 39 8.75 8.08 -4.79
N VAL A 40 8.08 8.64 -3.82
CA VAL A 40 8.48 8.57 -2.40
C VAL A 40 7.26 8.43 -1.52
N LYS A 41 7.39 7.70 -0.42
CA LYS A 41 6.29 7.52 0.52
C LYS A 41 6.74 7.63 1.98
N ARG A 42 5.77 7.96 2.83
CA ARG A 42 5.80 7.76 4.28
C ARG A 42 4.38 7.42 4.74
N GLU A 43 4.20 6.26 5.39
CA GLU A 43 2.93 5.74 5.93
C GLU A 43 1.83 5.50 4.89
N SER A 44 1.69 6.37 3.87
CA SER A 44 0.72 6.19 2.78
C SER A 44 1.13 5.07 1.83
N PRO A 45 0.19 4.27 1.30
CA PRO A 45 0.51 3.20 0.34
C PRO A 45 1.05 3.76 -0.97
N LEU A 46 2.09 3.12 -1.51
CA LEU A 46 2.64 3.40 -2.83
C LEU A 46 3.29 2.14 -3.39
N ILE A 47 2.96 1.82 -4.63
CA ILE A 47 3.51 0.69 -5.37
C ILE A 47 3.99 1.16 -6.74
N VAL A 48 4.91 0.39 -7.32
CA VAL A 48 5.35 0.55 -8.70
C VAL A 48 4.98 -0.69 -9.50
N GLY A 49 4.54 -0.50 -10.74
CA GLY A 49 4.20 -1.57 -11.67
C GLY A 49 5.28 -1.72 -12.73
N TRP A 50 5.67 -2.96 -13.03
CA TRP A 50 6.66 -3.31 -14.04
C TRP A 50 5.96 -3.66 -15.35
N GLY A 51 6.06 -2.81 -16.36
CA GLY A 51 5.57 -3.05 -17.72
C GLY A 51 6.67 -3.55 -18.66
N GLU A 52 6.37 -3.62 -19.96
CA GLU A 52 7.33 -4.05 -20.98
C GLU A 52 8.13 -2.88 -21.55
N GLU A 53 7.48 -1.78 -21.91
CA GLU A 53 8.09 -0.57 -22.46
C GLU A 53 7.76 0.67 -21.63
N GLU A 54 7.08 0.49 -20.52
CA GLU A 54 6.65 1.54 -19.60
C GLU A 54 6.55 0.99 -18.19
N ASN A 55 6.65 1.86 -17.19
CA ASN A 55 6.49 1.50 -15.78
C ASN A 55 5.48 2.43 -15.12
N PHE A 56 4.89 1.98 -14.03
CA PHE A 56 3.73 2.61 -13.43
C PHE A 56 3.95 2.93 -11.96
N ILE A 57 3.22 3.94 -11.48
CA ILE A 57 3.12 4.27 -10.05
C ILE A 57 1.65 4.31 -9.70
N ALA A 58 1.26 3.68 -8.60
CA ALA A 58 -0.11 3.67 -8.11
C ALA A 58 -0.15 3.58 -6.57
N SER A 59 -1.28 3.91 -6.00
CA SER A 59 -1.53 3.74 -4.56
C SER A 59 -2.01 2.33 -4.22
N ASP A 60 -2.55 1.59 -5.20
CA ASP A 60 -3.05 0.23 -5.00
C ASP A 60 -2.89 -0.66 -6.24
N ILE A 61 -3.00 -1.97 -6.04
CA ILE A 61 -2.84 -2.98 -7.09
C ILE A 61 -3.95 -2.92 -8.16
N PRO A 62 -5.25 -2.75 -7.83
CA PRO A 62 -6.31 -2.67 -8.83
C PRO A 62 -6.07 -1.65 -9.93
N ALA A 63 -5.43 -0.51 -9.61
CA ALA A 63 -5.10 0.52 -10.58
C ALA A 63 -4.10 0.04 -11.64
N LEU A 64 -3.24 -0.94 -11.30
CA LEU A 64 -2.21 -1.48 -12.21
C LEU A 64 -2.72 -2.62 -13.09
N LEU A 65 -3.73 -3.39 -12.65
CA LEU A 65 -4.12 -4.68 -13.25
C LEU A 65 -4.46 -4.61 -14.75
N LYS A 66 -4.90 -3.44 -15.22
CA LYS A 66 -5.17 -3.20 -16.64
C LYS A 66 -3.89 -3.16 -17.50
N TYR A 67 -2.77 -2.82 -16.90
CA TYR A 67 -1.51 -2.57 -17.59
C TYR A 67 -0.46 -3.63 -17.28
N THR A 68 -0.35 -4.01 -16.02
CA THR A 68 0.61 -5.03 -15.56
C THR A 68 0.11 -5.75 -14.32
N ARG A 69 0.57 -6.99 -14.15
CA ARG A 69 0.36 -7.76 -12.91
C ARG A 69 1.62 -7.83 -12.04
N ARG A 70 2.76 -7.37 -12.58
CA ARG A 70 4.03 -7.35 -11.86
C ARG A 70 4.18 -6.02 -11.13
N TYR A 71 4.41 -6.08 -9.84
CA TYR A 71 4.56 -4.88 -9.03
C TYR A 71 5.58 -5.08 -7.90
N SER A 72 6.08 -3.99 -7.37
CA SER A 72 6.85 -3.95 -6.13
C SER A 72 6.24 -2.94 -5.18
N VAL A 73 6.29 -3.26 -3.88
CA VAL A 73 5.81 -2.37 -2.82
C VAL A 73 7.00 -1.53 -2.33
N LEU A 74 6.79 -0.23 -2.20
CA LEU A 74 7.75 0.63 -1.52
C LEU A 74 7.63 0.42 -0.01
N GLU A 75 8.75 0.17 0.65
CA GLU A 75 8.83 0.15 2.10
C GLU A 75 8.87 1.56 2.68
N GLU A 76 8.86 1.64 4.01
CA GLU A 76 8.87 2.93 4.70
C GLU A 76 10.18 3.67 4.46
N GLY A 77 10.07 4.91 3.98
CA GLY A 77 11.22 5.74 3.63
C GLY A 77 11.83 5.49 2.26
N ASP A 78 11.29 4.53 1.50
CA ASP A 78 11.78 4.26 0.14
C ASP A 78 11.54 5.42 -0.82
N MET A 79 12.49 5.55 -1.74
CA MET A 79 12.39 6.34 -2.95
C MET A 79 12.53 5.41 -4.16
N ALA A 80 11.67 5.57 -5.16
CA ALA A 80 11.78 4.86 -6.43
C ALA A 80 12.03 5.83 -7.58
N VAL A 81 12.98 5.51 -8.42
CA VAL A 81 13.28 6.20 -9.68
C VAL A 81 12.69 5.36 -10.81
N VAL A 82 11.67 5.89 -11.46
CA VAL A 82 10.84 5.17 -12.43
C VAL A 82 10.92 5.85 -13.78
N ASN A 83 11.36 5.13 -14.80
CA ASN A 83 11.36 5.55 -16.19
C ASN A 83 10.94 4.39 -17.09
N ALA A 84 10.96 4.59 -18.41
CA ALA A 84 10.59 3.54 -19.37
C ALA A 84 11.53 2.32 -19.32
N ASP A 85 12.81 2.55 -19.05
CA ASP A 85 13.85 1.51 -19.09
C ASP A 85 13.83 0.62 -17.83
N GLY A 86 13.27 1.11 -16.70
CA GLY A 86 13.22 0.34 -15.47
C GLY A 86 12.86 1.13 -14.22
N ILE A 87 13.01 0.44 -13.09
CA ILE A 87 12.75 0.97 -11.77
C ILE A 87 13.94 0.69 -10.87
N CYS A 88 14.46 1.72 -10.21
CA CYS A 88 15.50 1.60 -9.19
C CYS A 88 14.96 2.08 -7.85
N PHE A 89 15.32 1.38 -6.76
CA PHE A 89 14.90 1.72 -5.42
C PHE A 89 16.08 2.23 -4.60
N TYR A 90 15.78 3.16 -3.72
CA TYR A 90 16.72 3.75 -2.78
C TYR A 90 16.06 3.86 -1.41
N ASN A 91 16.82 3.69 -0.35
CA ASN A 91 16.35 3.93 1.01
C ASN A 91 16.34 5.43 1.36
N GLU A 92 15.96 5.78 2.58
CA GLU A 92 15.94 7.15 3.10
C GLU A 92 17.31 7.85 3.10
N PHE A 93 18.41 7.10 2.97
CA PHE A 93 19.78 7.61 2.88
C PHE A 93 20.25 7.78 1.43
N ALA A 94 19.36 7.59 0.44
CA ALA A 94 19.67 7.55 -1.00
C ALA A 94 20.67 6.44 -1.38
N GLU A 95 20.71 5.36 -0.62
CA GLU A 95 21.48 4.16 -0.95
C GLU A 95 20.60 3.21 -1.77
N PRO A 96 21.14 2.57 -2.82
CA PRO A 96 20.38 1.63 -3.63
C PRO A 96 19.98 0.39 -2.81
N VAL A 97 18.72 -0.04 -2.98
CA VAL A 97 18.16 -1.22 -2.35
C VAL A 97 17.39 -2.05 -3.38
N GLU A 98 17.25 -3.33 -3.12
CA GLU A 98 16.43 -4.23 -3.93
C GLU A 98 15.05 -4.39 -3.31
N ARG A 99 14.01 -4.52 -4.16
CA ARG A 99 12.65 -4.82 -3.77
C ARG A 99 12.12 -5.99 -4.57
N GLU A 100 11.42 -6.86 -3.89
CA GLU A 100 10.81 -8.04 -4.50
C GLU A 100 9.80 -7.63 -5.58
N VAL A 101 9.84 -8.34 -6.70
CA VAL A 101 8.82 -8.22 -7.76
C VAL A 101 7.75 -9.27 -7.51
N LEU A 102 6.60 -8.81 -7.09
CA LEU A 102 5.42 -9.63 -6.82
C LEU A 102 4.54 -9.74 -8.06
N THR A 103 3.70 -10.76 -8.09
CA THR A 103 2.70 -10.94 -9.15
C THR A 103 1.31 -10.95 -8.53
N ALA A 104 0.45 -10.07 -9.02
CA ALA A 104 -0.95 -10.02 -8.60
C ALA A 104 -1.71 -11.23 -9.16
N ASN A 105 -2.18 -12.09 -8.29
CA ASN A 105 -2.99 -13.28 -8.61
C ASN A 105 -4.49 -12.99 -8.63
N TRP A 106 -4.87 -11.72 -8.61
CA TRP A 106 -6.26 -11.30 -8.58
C TRP A 106 -6.86 -11.36 -9.98
N ASP A 107 -8.09 -11.85 -10.06
CA ASP A 107 -8.87 -11.76 -11.28
C ASP A 107 -9.25 -10.30 -11.56
N GLN A 108 -9.07 -9.89 -12.81
CA GLN A 108 -9.48 -8.56 -13.28
C GLN A 108 -10.99 -8.34 -13.05
N GLU A 109 -11.80 -9.39 -13.12
CA GLU A 109 -13.23 -9.35 -12.81
C GLU A 109 -13.52 -8.96 -11.35
N ALA A 110 -12.64 -9.36 -10.41
CA ALA A 110 -12.78 -8.98 -9.00
C ALA A 110 -12.52 -7.47 -8.77
N ALA A 111 -11.65 -6.86 -9.58
CA ALA A 111 -11.38 -5.42 -9.54
C ALA A 111 -12.42 -4.59 -10.32
N GLU A 112 -13.27 -5.22 -11.13
CA GLU A 112 -14.34 -4.58 -11.88
C GLU A 112 -15.66 -4.55 -11.08
N LYS A 113 -16.64 -3.77 -11.56
CA LYS A 113 -17.93 -3.66 -10.88
C LYS A 113 -18.77 -4.95 -10.88
N GLY A 114 -18.36 -6.00 -11.62
CA GLY A 114 -19.04 -7.30 -11.66
C GLY A 114 -20.51 -7.23 -12.06
N GLY A 115 -20.87 -6.34 -12.98
CA GLY A 115 -22.25 -6.12 -13.42
C GLY A 115 -23.04 -5.15 -12.55
N TYR A 116 -22.51 -4.66 -11.45
CA TYR A 116 -23.18 -3.66 -10.61
C TYR A 116 -22.95 -2.23 -11.14
N PRO A 117 -23.93 -1.33 -11.02
CA PRO A 117 -23.79 0.07 -11.46
C PRO A 117 -22.77 0.85 -10.62
N HIS A 118 -22.56 0.47 -9.36
CA HIS A 118 -21.68 1.14 -8.41
C HIS A 118 -20.86 0.13 -7.61
N PHE A 119 -19.61 0.45 -7.29
CA PHE A 119 -18.74 -0.36 -6.42
C PHE A 119 -19.36 -0.57 -5.04
N MET A 120 -19.92 0.46 -4.42
CA MET A 120 -20.57 0.34 -3.11
C MET A 120 -21.68 -0.71 -3.11
N LEU A 121 -22.50 -0.79 -4.18
CA LEU A 121 -23.54 -1.80 -4.28
C LEU A 121 -22.96 -3.20 -4.41
N LYS A 122 -21.88 -3.36 -5.21
CA LYS A 122 -21.13 -4.61 -5.31
C LYS A 122 -20.63 -5.05 -3.92
N GLU A 123 -19.95 -4.16 -3.20
CA GLU A 123 -19.40 -4.42 -1.87
C GLU A 123 -20.49 -4.81 -0.85
N ILE A 124 -21.64 -4.14 -0.88
CA ILE A 124 -22.80 -4.49 -0.05
C ILE A 124 -23.27 -5.92 -0.35
N MET A 125 -23.37 -6.28 -1.61
CA MET A 125 -23.85 -7.62 -2.02
C MET A 125 -22.80 -8.72 -1.80
N GLU A 126 -21.53 -8.36 -1.76
CA GLU A 126 -20.41 -9.28 -1.46
C GLU A 126 -20.19 -9.51 0.04
N GLN A 127 -20.77 -8.72 0.94
CA GLN A 127 -20.58 -8.82 2.38
C GLN A 127 -20.75 -10.25 2.94
N PRO A 128 -21.78 -11.03 2.56
CA PRO A 128 -21.92 -12.40 3.08
C PRO A 128 -20.69 -13.27 2.80
N ASN A 129 -20.16 -13.19 1.59
CA ASN A 129 -18.96 -13.93 1.19
C ASN A 129 -17.69 -13.40 1.86
N ALA A 130 -17.56 -12.07 1.95
CA ALA A 130 -16.43 -11.42 2.62
C ALA A 130 -16.38 -11.78 4.11
N ILE A 131 -17.50 -11.75 4.80
CA ILE A 131 -17.62 -12.15 6.21
C ILE A 131 -17.26 -13.62 6.38
N LYS A 132 -17.81 -14.48 5.53
CA LYS A 132 -17.52 -15.91 5.55
C LYS A 132 -16.03 -16.19 5.38
N SER A 133 -15.42 -15.63 4.34
CA SER A 133 -13.98 -15.78 4.05
C SER A 133 -13.09 -15.21 5.15
N THR A 134 -13.57 -14.22 5.89
CA THR A 134 -12.83 -13.63 7.01
C THR A 134 -12.94 -14.48 8.28
N ILE A 135 -14.11 -15.03 8.57
CA ILE A 135 -14.38 -15.72 9.83
C ILE A 135 -14.01 -17.20 9.78
N GLU A 136 -14.38 -17.92 8.71
CA GLU A 136 -14.20 -19.37 8.64
C GLU A 136 -12.76 -19.85 8.88
N PRO A 137 -11.72 -19.24 8.31
CA PRO A 137 -10.35 -19.65 8.58
C PRO A 137 -9.91 -19.45 10.03
N ARG A 138 -10.59 -18.55 10.75
CA ARG A 138 -10.29 -18.17 12.13
C ARG A 138 -11.12 -18.92 13.18
N ILE A 139 -11.93 -19.87 12.75
CA ILE A 139 -12.67 -20.78 13.65
C ILE A 139 -12.16 -22.19 13.41
N GLN A 140 -11.47 -22.76 14.39
CA GLN A 140 -10.95 -24.11 14.34
C GLN A 140 -11.46 -24.89 15.55
N ASN A 141 -12.16 -25.99 15.34
CA ASN A 141 -12.75 -26.82 16.40
C ASN A 141 -13.68 -26.06 17.39
N GLY A 142 -14.31 -24.97 16.92
CA GLY A 142 -15.19 -24.14 17.74
C GLY A 142 -14.47 -23.07 18.57
N GLU A 143 -13.16 -22.94 18.42
CA GLU A 143 -12.33 -21.91 19.07
C GLU A 143 -11.84 -20.88 18.06
N VAL A 144 -11.58 -19.66 18.53
CA VAL A 144 -11.05 -18.58 17.70
C VAL A 144 -9.53 -18.71 17.66
N VAL A 145 -8.99 -18.85 16.44
CA VAL A 145 -7.56 -18.89 16.17
C VAL A 145 -7.19 -17.68 15.31
N LEU A 146 -6.32 -16.83 15.83
CA LEU A 146 -5.82 -15.64 15.11
C LEU A 146 -4.35 -15.87 14.74
N ASP A 147 -4.08 -15.81 13.43
CA ASP A 147 -2.71 -15.85 12.93
C ASP A 147 -1.97 -14.59 13.41
N ASP A 148 -0.68 -14.71 13.70
CA ASP A 148 0.20 -13.62 14.17
C ASP A 148 -0.22 -12.95 15.50
N PHE A 149 -1.09 -13.59 16.28
CA PHE A 149 -1.52 -13.10 17.58
C PHE A 149 -0.64 -13.69 18.67
N SER A 150 0.23 -12.87 19.24
CA SER A 150 1.26 -13.30 20.19
C SER A 150 0.85 -13.32 21.67
N LEU A 151 -0.39 -12.88 21.98
CA LEU A 151 -0.87 -12.89 23.36
C LEU A 151 -1.33 -14.29 23.77
N THR A 152 -0.93 -14.71 24.96
CA THR A 152 -1.39 -15.95 25.56
C THR A 152 -2.76 -15.78 26.21
N ASP A 153 -3.45 -16.88 26.52
CA ASP A 153 -4.70 -16.85 27.27
C ASP A 153 -4.57 -16.15 28.63
N GLU A 154 -3.41 -16.25 29.27
CA GLU A 154 -3.13 -15.58 30.53
C GLU A 154 -3.02 -14.07 30.34
N ASP A 155 -2.36 -13.63 29.27
CA ASP A 155 -2.27 -12.20 28.91
C ASP A 155 -3.67 -11.64 28.62
N LEU A 156 -4.51 -12.38 27.88
CA LEU A 156 -5.87 -11.99 27.56
C LEU A 156 -6.74 -11.82 28.82
N ARG A 157 -6.61 -12.72 29.82
CA ARG A 157 -7.36 -12.62 31.09
C ARG A 157 -6.94 -11.40 31.93
N GLN A 158 -5.76 -10.86 31.71
CA GLN A 158 -5.27 -9.67 32.42
C GLN A 158 -5.71 -8.36 31.77
N ILE A 159 -6.21 -8.39 30.52
CA ILE A 159 -6.70 -7.20 29.84
C ILE A 159 -7.96 -6.69 30.54
N ASN A 160 -7.89 -5.47 31.06
CA ASN A 160 -9.02 -4.81 31.71
C ASN A 160 -9.52 -3.58 30.97
N LYS A 161 -8.87 -3.22 29.85
CA LYS A 161 -9.25 -2.09 29.01
C LYS A 161 -8.77 -2.30 27.57
N ILE A 162 -9.67 -2.09 26.62
CA ILE A 162 -9.37 -2.05 25.17
C ILE A 162 -9.68 -0.63 24.69
N MET A 163 -8.75 -0.06 23.93
CA MET A 163 -8.94 1.23 23.25
C MET A 163 -8.93 0.99 21.76
N ILE A 164 -10.02 1.36 21.09
CA ILE A 164 -10.17 1.24 19.64
C ILE A 164 -10.07 2.63 19.03
N THR A 165 -9.12 2.83 18.12
CA THR A 165 -8.96 4.06 17.35
C THR A 165 -9.12 3.73 15.88
N ALA A 166 -10.11 4.30 15.23
CA ALA A 166 -10.43 4.04 13.84
C ALA A 166 -11.28 5.18 13.24
N CYS A 167 -11.48 5.16 11.94
CA CYS A 167 -12.43 6.03 11.24
C CYS A 167 -13.29 5.20 10.27
N GLY A 168 -14.40 5.77 9.82
CA GLY A 168 -15.32 5.12 8.90
C GLY A 168 -15.97 3.86 9.48
N SER A 169 -16.14 2.84 8.65
CA SER A 169 -16.78 1.57 9.04
C SER A 169 -16.04 0.82 10.16
N ALA A 170 -14.72 0.93 10.21
CA ALA A 170 -13.93 0.32 11.28
C ALA A 170 -14.23 0.95 12.66
N PHE A 171 -14.46 2.27 12.71
CA PHE A 171 -14.92 2.95 13.94
C PHE A 171 -16.28 2.44 14.40
N TYR A 172 -17.23 2.32 13.48
CA TYR A 172 -18.57 1.83 13.80
C TYR A 172 -18.54 0.37 14.27
N ALA A 173 -17.73 -0.48 13.63
CA ALA A 173 -17.54 -1.85 14.07
C ALA A 173 -16.98 -1.92 15.49
N GLY A 174 -15.97 -1.11 15.80
CA GLY A 174 -15.42 -1.00 17.15
C GLY A 174 -16.41 -0.45 18.20
N SER A 175 -17.40 0.34 17.76
CA SER A 175 -18.44 0.87 18.65
C SER A 175 -19.54 -0.16 18.99
N VAL A 176 -19.66 -1.24 18.18
CA VAL A 176 -20.62 -2.33 18.39
C VAL A 176 -20.01 -3.42 19.29
N GLY A 177 -18.72 -3.70 19.20
CA GLY A 177 -18.00 -4.65 20.03
C GLY A 177 -17.69 -4.09 21.41
#